data_d5d3fedf4a48f956d2b7f333b2532865
#
_entry.id   d5d3fedf4a48f956d2b7f333b2532865
#
_cell.length_a   1.000
_cell.length_b   1.000
_cell.length_c   1.000
_cell.angle_alpha   90.00
_cell.angle_beta   90.00
_cell.angle_gamma   90.00
#
_symmetry.space_group_name_H-M   'P 1'
#
loop_
_entity.id
_entity.type
_entity.pdbx_description
1 polymer ?
#
loop_
_entity_poly.entity_id
_entity_poly.type
_entity_poly.pdbx_seq_one_letter_code
_entity_poly.pdbx_strand_id
1 'polypeptide(L)'
;MKAVIVLPYLKSRGGASRYGWELAGFMASKGDNITVTSIISDNTVYKSNESFSVVDLADESFLPQTIKYWLNFSKIRKNLKSLIFKINPDVIIFINWPTSMWVDNYNDIPIVFSPLDIQILYSDTYTKNLKSSVSCVWKFIRFFVRKYEKNNWRHFDSIIASSKFTAKHIYDIYKIKSEVIYLGANNIFFKNNLTGKSNAILCLGDIKARHALFLIETAYMLSKKRNDFEIWIAGDKGVHGKELKELTRKLGISEIIKFYGRVSDEKLASLYSDALVFTHLVKDAPFGMQVTEAMASGTPVISWKPGGPEESITHNETGFLTPQFNHDELIKHIELFLDDPNLSLEMGKKAKLRAEKYFQSSDIYNQIRNFMINTMEKKHSNKK
;
A
#
# COMPACT_ATOMS: atom_id res chain seq x y z
N MET A 1 -2.55 26.62 -3.25
CA MET A 1 -3.74 25.94 -2.71
C MET A 1 -3.50 25.65 -1.24
N LYS A 2 -4.52 25.80 -0.38
CA LYS A 2 -4.47 25.42 1.03
C LYS A 2 -5.20 24.09 1.21
N ALA A 3 -4.51 23.03 1.61
CA ALA A 3 -5.11 21.70 1.65
C ALA A 3 -4.87 20.99 3.00
N VAL A 4 -5.86 20.16 3.39
CA VAL A 4 -5.74 19.25 4.54
C VAL A 4 -5.69 17.82 4.04
N ILE A 5 -4.65 17.09 4.44
CA ILE A 5 -4.47 15.66 4.16
C ILE A 5 -4.78 14.88 5.44
N VAL A 6 -5.83 14.06 5.40
CA VAL A 6 -6.31 13.27 6.56
C VAL A 6 -5.82 11.83 6.42
N LEU A 7 -4.97 11.41 7.34
CA LEU A 7 -4.38 10.07 7.39
C LEU A 7 -4.88 9.29 8.62
N PRO A 8 -4.95 7.96 8.57
CA PRO A 8 -5.32 7.20 9.75
C PRO A 8 -4.28 7.30 10.87
N TYR A 9 -3.02 7.09 10.53
CA TYR A 9 -1.88 7.09 11.47
C TYR A 9 -0.60 7.56 10.81
N LEU A 10 0.29 8.17 11.61
CA LEU A 10 1.66 8.52 11.24
C LEU A 10 2.68 7.91 12.23
N LYS A 11 2.48 6.66 12.66
CA LYS A 11 3.35 5.94 13.62
C LYS A 11 4.33 4.96 12.98
N SER A 12 4.06 4.51 11.77
CA SER A 12 4.92 3.56 11.08
C SER A 12 4.95 3.89 9.60
N ARG A 13 6.05 3.57 8.93
CA ARG A 13 6.16 3.73 7.47
C ARG A 13 5.37 2.65 6.73
N GLY A 14 4.05 2.58 6.99
CA GLY A 14 3.12 1.78 6.20
C GLY A 14 2.78 2.45 4.88
N GLY A 15 2.28 1.69 3.91
CA GLY A 15 2.00 2.20 2.56
C GLY A 15 1.15 3.47 2.53
N ALA A 16 0.03 3.50 3.26
CA ALA A 16 -0.87 4.65 3.31
C ALA A 16 -0.23 5.89 3.96
N SER A 17 0.50 5.69 5.08
CA SER A 17 1.18 6.77 5.78
C SER A 17 2.30 7.37 4.94
N ARG A 18 3.09 6.52 4.29
CA ARG A 18 4.16 6.94 3.39
C ARG A 18 3.62 7.70 2.18
N TYR A 19 2.59 7.15 1.53
CA TYR A 19 1.93 7.80 0.41
C TYR A 19 1.41 9.21 0.74
N GLY A 20 0.68 9.35 1.85
CA GLY A 20 0.15 10.66 2.25
C GLY A 20 1.24 11.65 2.68
N TRP A 21 2.31 11.17 3.31
CA TRP A 21 3.46 11.99 3.69
C TRP A 21 4.24 12.51 2.49
N GLU A 22 4.52 11.63 1.52
CA GLU A 22 5.22 11.99 0.29
C GLU A 22 4.37 12.94 -0.58
N LEU A 23 3.04 12.71 -0.66
CA LEU A 23 2.11 13.63 -1.32
C LEU A 23 2.15 15.03 -0.68
N ALA A 24 2.14 15.09 0.67
CA ALA A 24 2.24 16.37 1.39
C ALA A 24 3.53 17.11 1.05
N GLY A 25 4.67 16.43 1.10
CA GLY A 25 5.96 17.01 0.74
C GLY A 25 6.03 17.49 -0.71
N PHE A 26 5.48 16.70 -1.64
CA PHE A 26 5.39 17.08 -3.05
C PHE A 26 4.54 18.34 -3.25
N MET A 27 3.35 18.38 -2.67
CA MET A 27 2.45 19.53 -2.80
C MET A 27 3.05 20.78 -2.16
N ALA A 28 3.69 20.66 -1.00
CA ALA A 28 4.40 21.76 -0.34
C ALA A 28 5.55 22.28 -1.21
N SER A 29 6.29 21.41 -1.90
CA SER A 29 7.35 21.81 -2.85
C SER A 29 6.82 22.58 -4.08
N LYS A 30 5.51 22.47 -4.37
CA LYS A 30 4.82 23.22 -5.39
C LYS A 30 4.23 24.54 -4.87
N GLY A 31 4.53 24.92 -3.64
CA GLY A 31 4.04 26.16 -3.01
C GLY A 31 2.63 26.05 -2.40
N ASP A 32 2.09 24.84 -2.25
CA ASP A 32 0.81 24.64 -1.57
C ASP A 32 1.01 24.70 -0.03
N ASN A 33 0.04 25.28 0.67
CA ASN A 33 0.01 25.31 2.14
C ASN A 33 -0.69 24.06 2.65
N ILE A 34 0.07 23.11 3.18
CA ILE A 34 -0.41 21.78 3.54
C ILE A 34 -0.44 21.59 5.06
N THR A 35 -1.56 21.07 5.55
CA THR A 35 -1.67 20.50 6.89
C THR A 35 -1.97 19.02 6.79
N VAL A 36 -1.11 18.18 7.37
CA VAL A 36 -1.35 16.75 7.53
C VAL A 36 -1.96 16.52 8.90
N THR A 37 -3.00 15.72 8.97
CA THR A 37 -3.61 15.34 10.26
C THR A 37 -3.84 13.83 10.34
N SER A 38 -3.65 13.29 11.53
CA SER A 38 -3.87 11.87 11.84
C SER A 38 -4.35 11.71 13.28
N ILE A 39 -4.73 10.49 13.68
CA ILE A 39 -5.03 10.25 15.11
C ILE A 39 -3.82 10.63 15.96
N ILE A 40 -2.64 10.15 15.55
CA ILE A 40 -1.38 10.48 16.24
C ILE A 40 -0.21 10.28 15.27
N SER A 41 0.81 11.11 15.41
CA SER A 41 2.08 11.06 14.71
C SER A 41 3.23 10.59 15.62
N ASP A 42 4.29 10.09 15.00
CA ASP A 42 5.56 9.76 15.66
C ASP A 42 6.68 10.54 14.97
N ASN A 43 7.16 11.55 15.63
CA ASN A 43 8.21 12.44 15.11
C ASN A 43 9.57 11.74 14.90
N THR A 44 9.76 10.54 15.46
CA THR A 44 10.97 9.74 15.20
C THR A 44 10.88 9.00 13.86
N VAL A 45 9.67 8.70 13.40
CA VAL A 45 9.38 8.02 12.13
C VAL A 45 9.19 9.03 11.00
N TYR A 46 8.41 10.07 11.26
CA TYR A 46 8.12 11.17 10.34
C TYR A 46 8.64 12.46 10.97
N LYS A 47 9.90 12.80 10.66
CA LYS A 47 10.51 14.04 11.16
C LYS A 47 9.67 15.21 10.70
N SER A 48 9.39 16.14 11.60
CA SER A 48 8.74 17.42 11.28
C SER A 48 9.46 18.04 10.08
N ASN A 49 8.69 18.31 9.03
CA ASN A 49 9.21 18.97 7.83
C ASN A 49 8.79 20.44 7.93
N GLU A 50 9.74 21.37 7.79
CA GLU A 50 9.42 22.81 7.78
C GLU A 50 8.48 23.20 6.63
N SER A 51 8.34 22.32 5.63
CA SER A 51 7.52 22.59 4.44
C SER A 51 6.02 22.44 4.67
N PHE A 52 5.55 21.72 5.71
CA PHE A 52 4.12 21.55 6.02
C PHE A 52 3.88 21.26 7.50
N SER A 53 2.68 21.57 7.99
CA SER A 53 2.32 21.35 9.38
C SER A 53 1.71 19.95 9.62
N VAL A 54 1.94 19.41 10.83
CA VAL A 54 1.35 18.14 11.28
C VAL A 54 0.54 18.39 12.54
N VAL A 55 -0.70 17.90 12.59
CA VAL A 55 -1.62 18.09 13.73
C VAL A 55 -2.25 16.75 14.12
N ASP A 56 -2.07 16.35 15.36
CA ASP A 56 -2.67 15.15 15.91
C ASP A 56 -4.11 15.41 16.40
N LEU A 57 -5.00 14.45 16.17
CA LEU A 57 -6.40 14.51 16.58
C LEU A 57 -6.64 13.95 17.98
N ALA A 58 -5.67 13.22 18.53
CA ALA A 58 -5.73 12.65 19.87
C ALA A 58 -4.35 12.58 20.51
N ASP A 59 -4.33 12.46 21.83
CA ASP A 59 -3.09 12.35 22.62
C ASP A 59 -2.55 10.92 22.69
N GLU A 60 -3.36 9.95 22.24
CA GLU A 60 -3.03 8.53 22.30
C GLU A 60 -3.39 7.80 21.00
N SER A 61 -2.76 6.65 20.81
CA SER A 61 -2.99 5.76 19.67
C SER A 61 -4.15 4.80 19.94
N PHE A 62 -5.11 4.77 19.04
CA PHE A 62 -6.24 3.83 19.05
C PHE A 62 -6.30 3.07 17.73
N LEU A 63 -6.25 1.76 17.78
CA LEU A 63 -6.48 0.95 16.59
C LEU A 63 -7.98 0.75 16.35
N PRO A 64 -8.48 0.81 15.08
CA PRO A 64 -9.90 0.68 14.77
C PRO A 64 -10.56 -0.62 15.25
N GLN A 65 -9.75 -1.65 15.54
CA GLN A 65 -10.20 -2.94 16.05
C GLN A 65 -10.40 -2.95 17.57
N THR A 66 -10.09 -1.85 18.27
CA THR A 66 -10.15 -1.77 19.73
C THR A 66 -11.39 -1.03 20.19
N ILE A 67 -11.95 -1.42 21.35
CA ILE A 67 -13.05 -0.70 22.01
C ILE A 67 -12.64 0.76 22.28
N LYS A 68 -11.38 1.00 22.64
CA LYS A 68 -10.85 2.34 22.92
C LYS A 68 -10.99 3.29 21.72
N TYR A 69 -10.82 2.79 20.48
CA TYR A 69 -11.07 3.57 19.27
C TYR A 69 -12.54 4.04 19.21
N TRP A 70 -13.49 3.14 19.40
CA TRP A 70 -14.91 3.45 19.31
C TRP A 70 -15.38 4.39 20.41
N LEU A 71 -14.84 4.29 21.61
CA LEU A 71 -15.11 5.25 22.70
C LEU A 71 -14.58 6.66 22.37
N ASN A 72 -13.50 6.77 21.63
CA ASN A 72 -12.91 8.06 21.22
C ASN A 72 -13.35 8.53 19.82
N PHE A 73 -14.16 7.77 19.13
CA PHE A 73 -14.56 8.06 17.75
C PHE A 73 -15.21 9.44 17.58
N SER A 74 -16.16 9.79 18.45
CA SER A 74 -16.82 11.09 18.44
C SER A 74 -15.85 12.25 18.74
N LYS A 75 -14.87 12.04 19.63
CA LYS A 75 -13.82 13.03 19.95
C LYS A 75 -12.93 13.27 18.73
N ILE A 76 -12.49 12.20 18.04
CA ILE A 76 -11.68 12.31 16.81
C ILE A 76 -12.41 13.13 15.73
N ARG A 77 -13.68 12.81 15.47
CA ARG A 77 -14.49 13.55 14.51
C ARG A 77 -14.66 15.02 14.87
N LYS A 78 -14.95 15.30 16.14
CA LYS A 78 -15.12 16.68 16.65
C LYS A 78 -13.81 17.48 16.50
N ASN A 79 -12.68 16.89 16.85
CA ASN A 79 -11.37 17.52 16.74
C ASN A 79 -11.01 17.78 15.28
N LEU A 80 -11.25 16.81 14.38
CA LEU A 80 -11.04 17.01 12.96
C LEU A 80 -11.93 18.12 12.39
N LYS A 81 -13.21 18.15 12.76
CA LYS A 81 -14.14 19.19 12.34
C LYS A 81 -13.69 20.59 12.82
N SER A 82 -13.30 20.71 14.07
CA SER A 82 -12.77 21.95 14.65
C SER A 82 -11.48 22.40 13.93
N LEU A 83 -10.58 21.46 13.63
CA LEU A 83 -9.36 21.74 12.90
C LEU A 83 -9.64 22.26 11.49
N ILE A 84 -10.55 21.62 10.75
CA ILE A 84 -10.92 22.01 9.38
C ILE A 84 -11.53 23.40 9.37
N PHE A 85 -12.45 23.73 10.30
CA PHE A 85 -13.02 25.09 10.40
C PHE A 85 -11.98 26.15 10.78
N LYS A 86 -11.02 25.81 11.66
CA LYS A 86 -9.92 26.72 12.03
C LYS A 86 -8.98 26.97 10.84
N ILE A 87 -8.65 25.95 10.07
CA ILE A 87 -7.77 26.05 8.90
C ILE A 87 -8.50 26.73 7.75
N ASN A 88 -9.79 26.43 7.53
CA ASN A 88 -10.57 26.82 6.36
C ASN A 88 -9.81 26.52 5.05
N PRO A 89 -9.58 25.24 4.72
CA PRO A 89 -8.82 24.84 3.54
C PRO A 89 -9.64 25.00 2.26
N ASP A 90 -8.96 25.11 1.11
CA ASP A 90 -9.59 25.10 -0.21
C ASP A 90 -10.09 23.70 -0.58
N VAL A 91 -9.43 22.64 -0.08
CA VAL A 91 -9.77 21.23 -0.36
C VAL A 91 -9.27 20.31 0.76
N ILE A 92 -9.98 19.20 0.96
CA ILE A 92 -9.59 18.13 1.91
C ILE A 92 -9.41 16.83 1.14
N ILE A 93 -8.33 16.10 1.40
CA ILE A 93 -8.16 14.73 0.93
C ILE A 93 -8.09 13.77 2.10
N PHE A 94 -8.99 12.80 2.10
CA PHE A 94 -8.99 11.66 3.02
C PHE A 94 -8.27 10.49 2.37
N ILE A 95 -7.35 9.87 3.09
CA ILE A 95 -6.56 8.75 2.57
C ILE A 95 -6.81 7.52 3.43
N ASN A 96 -7.26 6.46 2.78
CA ASN A 96 -7.47 5.12 3.31
C ASN A 96 -8.48 5.04 4.48
N TRP A 97 -8.96 3.84 4.75
CA TRP A 97 -9.77 3.54 5.93
C TRP A 97 -8.92 3.62 7.23
N PRO A 98 -9.43 4.12 8.37
CA PRO A 98 -10.83 4.49 8.65
C PRO A 98 -11.17 5.98 8.44
N THR A 99 -10.35 6.75 7.72
CA THR A 99 -10.60 8.19 7.55
C THR A 99 -11.95 8.49 6.89
N SER A 100 -12.44 7.60 6.03
CA SER A 100 -13.78 7.68 5.43
C SER A 100 -14.92 7.73 6.47
N MET A 101 -14.68 7.24 7.67
CA MET A 101 -15.66 7.27 8.76
C MET A 101 -15.65 8.60 9.52
N TRP A 102 -14.61 9.44 9.37
CA TRP A 102 -14.48 10.72 10.06
C TRP A 102 -15.02 11.90 9.26
N VAL A 103 -15.36 11.66 7.98
CA VAL A 103 -15.93 12.68 7.12
C VAL A 103 -17.23 13.23 7.70
N ASP A 104 -17.43 14.52 7.54
CA ASP A 104 -18.64 15.26 7.93
C ASP A 104 -19.03 16.19 6.80
N ASN A 105 -20.14 16.90 6.93
CA ASN A 105 -20.43 18.00 6.05
C ASN A 105 -19.54 19.19 6.45
N TYR A 106 -18.60 19.53 5.56
CA TYR A 106 -17.70 20.68 5.73
C TYR A 106 -18.15 21.86 4.90
N ASN A 107 -19.47 22.06 4.77
CA ASN A 107 -20.07 23.11 3.95
C ASN A 107 -19.63 22.97 2.49
N ASP A 108 -18.98 24.01 2.00
CA ASP A 108 -18.63 24.16 0.58
C ASP A 108 -17.22 23.68 0.25
N ILE A 109 -16.48 23.16 1.22
CA ILE A 109 -15.11 22.68 0.99
C ILE A 109 -15.16 21.38 0.19
N PRO A 110 -14.47 21.29 -0.96
CA PRO A 110 -14.34 20.06 -1.75
C PRO A 110 -13.64 18.95 -0.97
N ILE A 111 -14.18 17.75 -1.10
CA ILE A 111 -13.67 16.57 -0.37
C ILE A 111 -13.30 15.47 -1.36
N VAL A 112 -12.05 15.08 -1.37
CA VAL A 112 -11.52 13.96 -2.15
C VAL A 112 -11.28 12.77 -1.23
N PHE A 113 -11.55 11.57 -1.71
CA PHE A 113 -11.19 10.34 -1.00
C PHE A 113 -10.29 9.45 -1.85
N SER A 114 -9.20 8.97 -1.27
CA SER A 114 -8.26 8.02 -1.87
C SER A 114 -8.20 6.74 -1.03
N PRO A 115 -9.13 5.79 -1.22
CA PRO A 115 -9.08 4.48 -0.59
C PRO A 115 -7.98 3.66 -1.26
N LEU A 116 -6.84 3.50 -0.60
CA LEU A 116 -5.75 2.66 -1.11
C LEU A 116 -6.09 1.18 -1.05
N ASP A 117 -6.93 0.79 -0.08
CA ASP A 117 -7.45 -0.56 0.08
C ASP A 117 -8.88 -0.51 0.66
N ILE A 118 -9.83 -1.03 -0.10
CA ILE A 118 -11.24 -1.15 0.32
C ILE A 118 -11.56 -2.52 0.91
N GLN A 119 -10.68 -3.50 0.76
CA GLN A 119 -10.92 -4.87 1.24
C GLN A 119 -10.93 -4.97 2.76
N ILE A 120 -10.33 -4.00 3.46
CA ILE A 120 -10.24 -4.00 4.94
C ILE A 120 -11.59 -4.26 5.60
N LEU A 121 -12.66 -3.69 5.08
CA LEU A 121 -14.02 -3.89 5.60
C LEU A 121 -14.75 -5.10 5.01
N TYR A 122 -14.38 -5.54 3.81
CA TYR A 122 -15.13 -6.54 3.04
C TYR A 122 -14.46 -7.91 3.02
N SER A 123 -13.17 -8.02 3.34
CA SER A 123 -12.50 -9.33 3.45
C SER A 123 -12.67 -9.95 4.84
N ASP A 124 -12.79 -11.28 4.89
CA ASP A 124 -12.79 -12.03 6.15
C ASP A 124 -11.40 -12.20 6.77
N THR A 125 -10.39 -11.67 6.14
CA THR A 125 -8.99 -11.78 6.57
C THR A 125 -8.77 -11.22 7.98
N TYR A 126 -9.52 -10.17 8.35
CA TYR A 126 -9.47 -9.55 9.69
C TYR A 126 -10.17 -10.37 10.78
N THR A 127 -11.11 -11.25 10.42
CA THR A 127 -11.90 -12.02 11.40
C THR A 127 -11.34 -13.40 11.67
N LYS A 128 -10.51 -13.94 10.78
CA LYS A 128 -9.99 -15.32 10.88
C LYS A 128 -9.07 -15.57 12.09
N ASN A 129 -8.50 -14.53 12.66
CA ASN A 129 -7.58 -14.63 13.82
C ASN A 129 -8.22 -14.24 15.16
N LEU A 130 -9.53 -13.95 15.19
CA LEU A 130 -10.24 -13.63 16.43
C LEU A 130 -10.79 -14.91 17.08
N LYS A 131 -10.70 -15.00 18.41
CA LYS A 131 -11.36 -16.07 19.19
C LYS A 131 -12.84 -16.14 18.80
N SER A 132 -13.43 -17.34 18.74
CA SER A 132 -14.77 -17.62 18.20
C SER A 132 -15.86 -16.68 18.74
N SER A 133 -15.88 -16.41 20.05
CA SER A 133 -16.84 -15.49 20.68
C SER A 133 -16.68 -14.02 20.24
N VAL A 134 -15.45 -13.55 20.10
CA VAL A 134 -15.13 -12.19 19.63
C VAL A 134 -15.44 -12.05 18.13
N SER A 135 -15.28 -13.12 17.36
CA SER A 135 -15.57 -13.16 15.93
C SER A 135 -17.06 -12.90 15.63
N CYS A 136 -17.98 -13.46 16.44
CA CYS A 136 -19.42 -13.26 16.24
C CYS A 136 -19.85 -11.82 16.53
N VAL A 137 -19.41 -11.25 17.62
CA VAL A 137 -19.66 -9.84 17.99
C VAL A 137 -19.07 -8.90 16.94
N TRP A 138 -17.86 -9.20 16.46
CA TRP A 138 -17.21 -8.40 15.43
C TRP A 138 -17.93 -8.45 14.09
N LYS A 139 -18.47 -9.61 13.70
CA LYS A 139 -19.30 -9.72 12.48
C LYS A 139 -20.54 -8.82 12.55
N PHE A 140 -21.18 -8.76 13.71
CA PHE A 140 -22.35 -7.89 13.95
C PHE A 140 -21.95 -6.40 13.91
N ILE A 141 -20.92 -6.00 14.64
CA ILE A 141 -20.38 -4.62 14.62
C ILE A 141 -20.00 -4.23 13.19
N ARG A 142 -19.32 -5.10 12.47
CA ARG A 142 -18.89 -4.87 11.08
C ARG A 142 -20.06 -4.56 10.13
N PHE A 143 -21.23 -5.16 10.37
CA PHE A 143 -22.41 -4.83 9.58
C PHE A 143 -22.82 -3.34 9.75
N PHE A 144 -22.87 -2.84 10.97
CA PHE A 144 -23.19 -1.43 11.23
C PHE A 144 -22.08 -0.49 10.73
N VAL A 145 -20.82 -0.86 10.94
CA VAL A 145 -19.68 -0.09 10.45
C VAL A 145 -19.73 0.05 8.93
N ARG A 146 -20.03 -1.02 8.20
CA ARG A 146 -20.21 -1.00 6.73
C ARG A 146 -21.35 -0.10 6.30
N LYS A 147 -22.50 -0.20 6.99
CA LYS A 147 -23.68 0.63 6.68
C LYS A 147 -23.37 2.12 6.93
N TYR A 148 -22.72 2.42 8.05
CA TYR A 148 -22.30 3.77 8.39
C TYR A 148 -21.29 4.32 7.37
N GLU A 149 -20.25 3.57 7.06
CA GLU A 149 -19.26 3.96 6.07
C GLU A 149 -19.87 4.19 4.69
N LYS A 150 -20.72 3.26 4.22
CA LYS A 150 -21.41 3.41 2.94
C LYS A 150 -22.23 4.71 2.86
N ASN A 151 -22.84 5.12 3.97
CA ASN A 151 -23.55 6.39 4.03
C ASN A 151 -22.61 7.59 3.95
N ASN A 152 -21.40 7.48 4.54
CA ASN A 152 -20.42 8.56 4.53
C ASN A 152 -19.80 8.80 3.14
N TRP A 153 -19.75 7.77 2.28
CA TRP A 153 -19.16 7.92 0.94
C TRP A 153 -19.87 8.97 0.08
N ARG A 154 -21.12 9.30 0.37
CA ARG A 154 -21.88 10.40 -0.29
C ARG A 154 -21.34 11.80 -0.01
N HIS A 155 -20.52 11.97 1.01
CA HIS A 155 -19.90 13.25 1.37
C HIS A 155 -18.64 13.55 0.56
N PHE A 156 -18.11 12.58 -0.18
CA PHE A 156 -16.97 12.78 -1.05
C PHE A 156 -17.42 13.31 -2.40
N ASP A 157 -16.86 14.44 -2.81
CA ASP A 157 -17.15 15.04 -4.12
C ASP A 157 -16.47 14.29 -5.26
N SER A 158 -15.29 13.69 -4.96
CA SER A 158 -14.51 12.92 -5.93
C SER A 158 -13.73 11.79 -5.24
N ILE A 159 -13.52 10.69 -5.98
CA ILE A 159 -12.83 9.51 -5.47
C ILE A 159 -11.71 9.12 -6.42
N ILE A 160 -10.53 8.83 -5.85
CA ILE A 160 -9.36 8.31 -6.56
C ILE A 160 -9.22 6.83 -6.25
N ALA A 161 -9.23 5.97 -7.27
CA ALA A 161 -8.90 4.55 -7.14
C ALA A 161 -7.45 4.31 -7.52
N SER A 162 -6.75 3.46 -6.77
CA SER A 162 -5.34 3.12 -7.03
C SER A 162 -5.13 2.22 -8.25
N SER A 163 -6.22 1.64 -8.82
CA SER A 163 -6.21 0.77 -9.99
C SER A 163 -7.62 0.64 -10.58
N LYS A 164 -7.73 0.15 -11.81
CA LYS A 164 -9.02 -0.25 -12.40
C LYS A 164 -9.66 -1.39 -11.60
N PHE A 165 -8.84 -2.30 -11.07
CA PHE A 165 -9.30 -3.35 -10.16
C PHE A 165 -9.98 -2.73 -8.92
N THR A 166 -9.36 -1.76 -8.27
CA THR A 166 -9.96 -1.03 -7.13
C THR A 166 -11.19 -0.23 -7.55
N ALA A 167 -11.15 0.47 -8.70
CA ALA A 167 -12.28 1.24 -9.21
C ALA A 167 -13.50 0.37 -9.44
N LYS A 168 -13.31 -0.83 -10.00
CA LYS A 168 -14.39 -1.82 -10.17
C LYS A 168 -15.01 -2.22 -8.83
N HIS A 169 -14.19 -2.53 -7.83
CA HIS A 169 -14.68 -2.89 -6.50
C HIS A 169 -15.43 -1.74 -5.82
N ILE A 170 -14.94 -0.50 -5.95
CA ILE A 170 -15.65 0.70 -5.47
C ILE A 170 -17.03 0.78 -6.12
N TYR A 171 -17.10 0.63 -7.45
CA TYR A 171 -18.36 0.69 -8.16
C TYR A 171 -19.32 -0.47 -7.77
N ASP A 172 -18.78 -1.68 -7.64
CA ASP A 172 -19.60 -2.85 -7.28
C ASP A 172 -20.24 -2.71 -5.88
N ILE A 173 -19.51 -2.14 -4.91
CA ILE A 173 -19.93 -2.02 -3.52
C ILE A 173 -20.75 -0.75 -3.27
N TYR A 174 -20.24 0.41 -3.76
CA TYR A 174 -20.79 1.72 -3.41
C TYR A 174 -21.63 2.34 -4.51
N LYS A 175 -21.56 1.82 -5.76
CA LYS A 175 -22.19 2.36 -6.96
C LYS A 175 -21.72 3.79 -7.31
N ILE A 176 -20.47 4.10 -6.96
CA ILE A 176 -19.84 5.40 -7.20
C ILE A 176 -18.72 5.20 -8.21
N LYS A 177 -18.62 6.10 -9.17
CA LYS A 177 -17.50 6.14 -10.12
C LYS A 177 -16.29 6.79 -9.46
N SER A 178 -15.10 6.29 -9.75
CA SER A 178 -13.83 6.83 -9.29
C SER A 178 -12.88 7.06 -10.47
N GLU A 179 -12.01 8.05 -10.35
CA GLU A 179 -10.90 8.26 -11.27
C GLU A 179 -9.76 7.32 -10.91
N VAL A 180 -9.12 6.73 -11.91
CA VAL A 180 -7.98 5.83 -11.67
C VAL A 180 -6.69 6.66 -11.74
N ILE A 181 -6.03 6.80 -10.60
CA ILE A 181 -4.68 7.36 -10.49
C ILE A 181 -3.83 6.33 -9.76
N TYR A 182 -2.85 5.78 -10.46
CA TYR A 182 -1.98 4.72 -9.94
C TYR A 182 -1.13 5.19 -8.75
N LEU A 183 -0.45 4.26 -8.10
CA LEU A 183 0.55 4.57 -7.09
C LEU A 183 1.95 4.50 -7.72
N GLY A 184 2.80 5.45 -7.38
CA GLY A 184 4.14 5.55 -7.93
C GLY A 184 5.22 4.97 -7.01
N ALA A 185 6.38 4.71 -7.61
CA ALA A 185 7.62 4.43 -6.89
C ALA A 185 8.40 5.74 -6.65
N ASN A 186 9.01 5.86 -5.48
CA ASN A 186 9.86 7.00 -5.13
C ASN A 186 11.15 6.99 -5.96
N ASN A 187 11.71 8.16 -6.23
CA ASN A 187 12.93 8.35 -7.02
C ASN A 187 14.12 7.52 -6.53
N ILE A 188 14.16 7.15 -5.25
CA ILE A 188 15.24 6.33 -4.70
C ILE A 188 15.34 4.96 -5.39
N PHE A 189 14.23 4.39 -5.80
CA PHE A 189 14.17 3.08 -6.49
C PHE A 189 14.64 3.12 -7.94
N PHE A 190 14.68 4.30 -8.56
CA PHE A 190 15.17 4.48 -9.93
C PHE A 190 16.68 4.69 -10.03
N LYS A 191 17.36 4.98 -8.89
CA LYS A 191 18.78 5.36 -8.86
C LYS A 191 19.74 4.20 -9.08
N ASN A 192 19.33 2.98 -8.81
CA ASN A 192 20.23 1.82 -8.88
C ASN A 192 20.57 1.45 -10.32
N ASN A 193 21.83 1.14 -10.55
CA ASN A 193 22.30 0.57 -11.80
C ASN A 193 21.89 -0.90 -11.86
N LEU A 194 21.59 -1.38 -13.06
CA LEU A 194 21.34 -2.80 -13.31
C LEU A 194 22.69 -3.53 -13.31
N THR A 195 23.12 -4.00 -12.13
CA THR A 195 24.30 -4.84 -11.93
C THR A 195 23.92 -6.32 -11.98
N GLY A 196 24.89 -7.20 -11.94
CA GLY A 196 24.64 -8.65 -11.93
C GLY A 196 23.70 -9.06 -10.82
N LYS A 197 22.75 -9.94 -11.14
CA LYS A 197 21.76 -10.46 -10.20
C LYS A 197 22.34 -11.62 -9.38
N SER A 198 22.00 -11.68 -8.11
CA SER A 198 22.18 -12.89 -7.29
C SER A 198 20.99 -13.83 -7.49
N ASN A 199 21.18 -15.14 -7.36
CA ASN A 199 20.09 -16.13 -7.47
C ASN A 199 19.11 -16.05 -6.27
N ALA A 200 18.68 -14.83 -5.95
CA ALA A 200 17.81 -14.54 -4.83
C ALA A 200 16.40 -14.20 -5.27
N ILE A 201 15.44 -14.85 -4.68
CA ILE A 201 14.00 -14.55 -4.82
C ILE A 201 13.61 -13.67 -3.63
N LEU A 202 13.33 -12.40 -3.89
CA LEU A 202 12.95 -11.44 -2.86
C LEU A 202 11.45 -11.45 -2.61
N CYS A 203 11.06 -11.40 -1.34
CA CYS A 203 9.70 -11.17 -0.88
C CYS A 203 9.68 -10.13 0.23
N LEU A 204 8.67 -9.25 0.24
CA LEU A 204 8.42 -8.42 1.40
C LEU A 204 7.42 -9.11 2.32
N GLY A 205 7.89 -9.42 3.53
CA GLY A 205 7.05 -9.97 4.59
C GLY A 205 6.33 -8.84 5.32
N ASP A 206 5.01 -8.74 5.17
CA ASP A 206 4.18 -8.02 6.13
C ASP A 206 3.85 -8.94 7.32
N ILE A 207 3.56 -8.31 8.45
CA ILE A 207 3.27 -8.93 9.77
C ILE A 207 2.22 -10.05 9.73
N LYS A 208 1.36 -10.08 8.71
CA LYS A 208 0.33 -11.11 8.47
C LYS A 208 0.75 -12.19 7.49
N ALA A 209 1.93 -12.16 7.10
CA ALA A 209 2.90 -13.05 6.44
C ALA A 209 2.43 -14.35 5.75
N ARG A 210 1.19 -14.44 5.28
CA ARG A 210 0.77 -15.54 4.40
C ARG A 210 1.57 -15.59 3.10
N HIS A 211 2.09 -14.45 2.65
CA HIS A 211 2.91 -14.34 1.44
C HIS A 211 4.26 -14.98 1.63
N ALA A 212 4.96 -14.64 2.73
CA ALA A 212 6.23 -15.24 3.09
C ALA A 212 6.07 -16.75 3.40
N LEU A 213 4.97 -17.13 4.06
CA LEU A 213 4.65 -18.55 4.31
C LEU A 213 4.53 -19.32 3.01
N PHE A 214 3.70 -18.82 2.06
CA PHE A 214 3.51 -19.49 0.77
C PHE A 214 4.83 -19.59 -0.02
N LEU A 215 5.67 -18.55 0.02
CA LEU A 215 6.97 -18.58 -0.63
C LEU A 215 7.93 -19.57 0.06
N ILE A 216 7.93 -19.68 1.39
CA ILE A 216 8.73 -20.68 2.13
C ILE A 216 8.31 -22.10 1.77
N GLU A 217 7.00 -22.39 1.69
CA GLU A 217 6.48 -23.68 1.24
C GLU A 217 6.89 -23.97 -0.20
N THR A 218 6.80 -22.97 -1.09
CA THR A 218 7.28 -23.09 -2.48
C THR A 218 8.79 -23.36 -2.55
N ALA A 219 9.58 -22.65 -1.73
CA ALA A 219 11.04 -22.86 -1.65
C ALA A 219 11.39 -24.26 -1.14
N TYR A 220 10.63 -24.80 -0.17
CA TYR A 220 10.81 -26.19 0.26
C TYR A 220 10.53 -27.17 -0.87
N MET A 221 9.48 -26.98 -1.67
CA MET A 221 9.21 -27.83 -2.84
C MET A 221 10.34 -27.74 -3.88
N LEU A 222 10.80 -26.53 -4.17
CA LEU A 222 11.88 -26.28 -5.12
C LEU A 222 13.21 -26.84 -4.64
N SER A 223 13.51 -26.79 -3.33
CA SER A 223 14.76 -27.30 -2.74
C SER A 223 14.92 -28.82 -2.85
N LYS A 224 13.85 -29.55 -3.18
CA LYS A 224 13.94 -31.00 -3.50
C LYS A 224 14.56 -31.30 -4.87
N LYS A 225 14.60 -30.27 -5.75
CA LYS A 225 15.07 -30.38 -7.13
C LYS A 225 16.41 -29.67 -7.34
N ARG A 226 16.64 -28.54 -6.64
CA ARG A 226 17.81 -27.68 -6.81
C ARG A 226 18.17 -26.93 -5.51
N ASN A 227 19.42 -26.48 -5.40
CA ASN A 227 19.97 -25.81 -4.21
C ASN A 227 20.76 -24.54 -4.53
N ASP A 228 20.66 -24.05 -5.76
CA ASP A 228 21.41 -22.90 -6.29
C ASP A 228 20.66 -21.57 -6.19
N PHE A 229 19.77 -21.43 -5.19
CA PHE A 229 18.97 -20.22 -4.98
C PHE A 229 18.86 -19.86 -3.50
N GLU A 230 18.49 -18.62 -3.25
CA GLU A 230 18.18 -18.08 -1.91
C GLU A 230 16.81 -17.42 -1.90
N ILE A 231 16.15 -17.43 -0.75
CA ILE A 231 14.95 -16.64 -0.50
C ILE A 231 15.31 -15.48 0.44
N TRP A 232 15.08 -14.27 0.00
CA TRP A 232 15.28 -13.05 0.79
C TRP A 232 13.94 -12.54 1.29
N ILE A 233 13.79 -12.39 2.60
CA ILE A 233 12.58 -11.88 3.24
C ILE A 233 12.94 -10.58 3.96
N ALA A 234 12.50 -9.45 3.44
CA ALA A 234 12.61 -8.15 4.08
C ALA A 234 11.25 -7.68 4.61
N GLY A 235 11.24 -6.87 5.66
CA GLY A 235 10.03 -6.36 6.28
C GLY A 235 10.03 -6.55 7.79
N ASP A 236 8.96 -6.11 8.46
CA ASP A 236 8.90 -6.17 9.92
C ASP A 236 8.86 -7.63 10.40
N LYS A 237 9.68 -7.91 11.42
CA LYS A 237 9.76 -9.27 12.00
C LYS A 237 8.47 -9.70 12.69
N GLY A 238 7.56 -8.79 13.03
CA GLY A 238 6.26 -9.05 13.64
C GLY A 238 6.20 -10.22 14.63
N VAL A 239 5.02 -10.53 15.09
CA VAL A 239 4.75 -11.72 15.93
C VAL A 239 5.09 -13.02 15.18
N HIS A 240 4.95 -13.04 13.85
CA HIS A 240 5.16 -14.23 13.02
C HIS A 240 6.62 -14.46 12.59
N GLY A 241 7.54 -13.53 12.83
CA GLY A 241 8.95 -13.72 12.46
C GLY A 241 9.62 -14.92 13.13
N LYS A 242 9.21 -15.25 14.37
CA LYS A 242 9.68 -16.46 15.09
C LYS A 242 9.07 -17.72 14.47
N GLU A 243 7.78 -17.69 14.15
CA GLU A 243 7.05 -18.81 13.54
C GLU A 243 7.61 -19.18 12.16
N LEU A 244 7.91 -18.17 11.32
CA LEU A 244 8.52 -18.39 10.01
C LEU A 244 9.91 -19.00 10.13
N LYS A 245 10.76 -18.53 11.06
CA LYS A 245 12.08 -19.12 11.32
C LYS A 245 12.01 -20.55 11.84
N GLU A 246 11.04 -20.83 12.70
CA GLU A 246 10.83 -22.19 13.20
C GLU A 246 10.35 -23.11 12.07
N LEU A 247 9.48 -22.63 11.19
CA LEU A 247 9.04 -23.39 10.02
C LEU A 247 10.22 -23.73 9.10
N THR A 248 11.08 -22.75 8.76
CA THR A 248 12.25 -23.01 7.90
C THR A 248 13.18 -24.06 8.50
N ARG A 249 13.35 -24.07 9.83
CA ARG A 249 14.13 -25.09 10.55
C ARG A 249 13.46 -26.47 10.48
N LYS A 250 12.15 -26.55 10.71
CA LYS A 250 11.38 -27.78 10.60
C LYS A 250 11.43 -28.40 9.20
N LEU A 251 11.42 -27.55 8.18
CA LEU A 251 11.51 -27.94 6.78
C LEU A 251 12.96 -28.26 6.32
N GLY A 252 13.97 -27.95 7.13
CA GLY A 252 15.39 -28.21 6.80
C GLY A 252 15.92 -27.25 5.70
N ILE A 253 15.36 -26.06 5.54
CA ILE A 253 15.73 -25.09 4.48
C ILE A 253 16.25 -23.77 5.04
N SER A 254 16.67 -23.73 6.30
CA SER A 254 17.12 -22.47 6.94
C SER A 254 18.30 -21.83 6.23
N GLU A 255 19.19 -22.63 5.63
CA GLU A 255 20.40 -22.16 4.96
C GLU A 255 20.13 -21.34 3.70
N ILE A 256 19.02 -21.62 3.02
CA ILE A 256 18.63 -20.87 1.81
C ILE A 256 17.70 -19.68 2.09
N ILE A 257 17.33 -19.43 3.36
CA ILE A 257 16.40 -18.34 3.72
C ILE A 257 17.14 -17.23 4.49
N LYS A 258 17.15 -16.03 3.95
CA LYS A 258 17.73 -14.85 4.61
C LYS A 258 16.63 -13.88 5.08
N PHE A 259 16.60 -13.60 6.38
CA PHE A 259 15.67 -12.66 7.00
C PHE A 259 16.37 -11.32 7.26
N TYR A 260 16.06 -10.28 6.51
CA TYR A 260 16.64 -8.95 6.66
C TYR A 260 15.97 -8.12 7.75
N GLY A 261 14.69 -8.43 8.10
CA GLY A 261 13.90 -7.57 8.97
C GLY A 261 13.55 -6.26 8.30
N ARG A 262 13.20 -5.25 9.10
CA ARG A 262 12.90 -3.91 8.59
C ARG A 262 14.18 -3.24 8.11
N VAL A 263 14.19 -2.76 6.89
CA VAL A 263 15.33 -2.09 6.24
C VAL A 263 14.97 -0.66 5.86
N SER A 264 15.97 0.19 5.60
CA SER A 264 15.75 1.52 5.02
C SER A 264 15.34 1.43 3.56
N ASP A 265 14.83 2.53 3.00
CA ASP A 265 14.42 2.57 1.59
C ASP A 265 15.63 2.38 0.66
N GLU A 266 16.84 2.88 1.04
CA GLU A 266 18.10 2.67 0.33
C GLU A 266 18.49 1.18 0.29
N LYS A 267 18.41 0.51 1.45
CA LYS A 267 18.70 -0.92 1.53
C LYS A 267 17.67 -1.75 0.79
N LEU A 268 16.40 -1.32 0.83
CA LEU A 268 15.33 -1.99 0.08
C LEU A 268 15.55 -1.86 -1.43
N ALA A 269 15.93 -0.67 -1.91
CA ALA A 269 16.27 -0.45 -3.31
C ALA A 269 17.45 -1.32 -3.75
N SER A 270 18.49 -1.47 -2.89
CA SER A 270 19.60 -2.42 -3.14
C SER A 270 19.11 -3.87 -3.21
N LEU A 271 18.28 -4.30 -2.25
CA LEU A 271 17.73 -5.67 -2.25
C LEU A 271 16.90 -5.96 -3.51
N TYR A 272 16.09 -4.98 -3.96
CA TYR A 272 15.37 -5.12 -5.23
C TYR A 272 16.38 -5.27 -6.38
N SER A 273 17.35 -4.39 -6.52
CA SER A 273 18.25 -4.40 -7.66
C SER A 273 19.15 -5.65 -7.71
N ASP A 274 19.53 -6.19 -6.56
CA ASP A 274 20.39 -7.36 -6.44
C ASP A 274 19.62 -8.68 -6.61
N ALA A 275 18.31 -8.70 -6.34
CA ALA A 275 17.50 -9.91 -6.45
C ALA A 275 17.28 -10.32 -7.91
N LEU A 276 17.24 -11.63 -8.15
CA LEU A 276 16.88 -12.21 -9.45
C LEU A 276 15.45 -11.85 -9.84
N VAL A 277 14.54 -11.96 -8.89
CA VAL A 277 13.11 -11.68 -9.06
C VAL A 277 12.48 -11.25 -7.75
N PHE A 278 11.50 -10.35 -7.83
CA PHE A 278 10.65 -10.00 -6.69
C PHE A 278 9.33 -10.75 -6.79
N THR A 279 8.88 -11.35 -5.68
CA THR A 279 7.58 -12.02 -5.60
C THR A 279 6.58 -11.19 -4.79
N HIS A 280 5.43 -10.88 -5.41
CA HIS A 280 4.33 -10.16 -4.79
C HIS A 280 3.11 -11.07 -4.68
N LEU A 281 3.05 -11.88 -3.62
CA LEU A 281 2.05 -12.93 -3.44
C LEU A 281 0.89 -12.46 -2.57
N VAL A 282 0.32 -11.30 -2.89
CA VAL A 282 -0.81 -10.69 -2.18
C VAL A 282 -2.11 -11.03 -2.88
N LYS A 283 -3.01 -11.71 -2.16
CA LYS A 283 -4.34 -12.04 -2.69
C LYS A 283 -5.14 -10.77 -2.96
N ASP A 284 -5.71 -10.68 -4.17
CA ASP A 284 -6.58 -9.57 -4.59
C ASP A 284 -5.98 -8.19 -4.28
N ALA A 285 -4.66 -8.04 -4.52
CA ALA A 285 -3.95 -6.81 -4.21
C ALA A 285 -4.59 -5.60 -4.91
N PRO A 286 -4.85 -4.48 -4.18
CA PRO A 286 -5.47 -3.30 -4.79
C PRO A 286 -4.64 -2.68 -5.91
N PHE A 287 -3.31 -2.58 -5.69
CA PHE A 287 -2.34 -2.12 -6.69
C PHE A 287 -0.98 -2.77 -6.49
N GLY A 288 -0.36 -2.61 -5.30
CA GLY A 288 0.97 -3.12 -4.99
C GLY A 288 2.08 -2.12 -5.29
N MET A 289 2.27 -1.10 -4.44
CA MET A 289 3.40 -0.15 -4.56
C MET A 289 4.75 -0.88 -4.65
N GLN A 290 4.90 -1.99 -3.94
CA GLN A 290 6.10 -2.83 -3.95
C GLN A 290 6.42 -3.38 -5.35
N VAL A 291 5.40 -3.61 -6.18
CA VAL A 291 5.56 -4.04 -7.57
C VAL A 291 6.25 -2.94 -8.38
N THR A 292 5.75 -1.71 -8.28
CA THR A 292 6.33 -0.57 -9.01
C THR A 292 7.71 -0.19 -8.48
N GLU A 293 7.99 -0.38 -7.19
CA GLU A 293 9.32 -0.19 -6.58
C GLU A 293 10.34 -1.20 -7.11
N ALA A 294 9.97 -2.49 -7.17
CA ALA A 294 10.82 -3.53 -7.75
C ALA A 294 11.08 -3.27 -9.24
N MET A 295 10.04 -2.92 -10.01
CA MET A 295 10.16 -2.57 -11.41
C MET A 295 11.09 -1.34 -11.61
N ALA A 296 10.93 -0.29 -10.81
CA ALA A 296 11.76 0.90 -10.83
C ALA A 296 13.24 0.58 -10.54
N SER A 297 13.49 -0.41 -9.68
CA SER A 297 14.85 -0.91 -9.36
C SER A 297 15.40 -1.87 -10.42
N GLY A 298 14.67 -2.11 -11.51
CA GLY A 298 15.10 -3.00 -12.60
C GLY A 298 15.00 -4.48 -12.26
N THR A 299 14.01 -4.85 -11.46
CA THR A 299 13.78 -6.25 -11.09
C THR A 299 12.42 -6.71 -11.59
N PRO A 300 12.39 -7.83 -12.37
CA PRO A 300 11.13 -8.40 -12.81
C PRO A 300 10.32 -8.90 -11.63
N VAL A 301 9.00 -8.96 -11.81
CA VAL A 301 8.07 -9.32 -10.71
C VAL A 301 7.26 -10.53 -11.09
N ILE A 302 7.15 -11.50 -10.16
CA ILE A 302 6.11 -12.53 -10.21
C ILE A 302 5.01 -12.12 -9.23
N SER A 303 3.79 -11.93 -9.72
CA SER A 303 2.66 -11.55 -8.88
C SER A 303 1.44 -12.44 -9.10
N TRP A 304 0.60 -12.53 -8.09
CA TRP A 304 -0.69 -13.19 -8.22
C TRP A 304 -1.69 -12.35 -9.00
N LYS A 305 -2.57 -13.05 -9.73
CA LYS A 305 -3.77 -12.50 -10.38
C LYS A 305 -5.02 -13.28 -9.92
N PRO A 306 -6.23 -12.63 -9.85
CA PRO A 306 -6.50 -11.24 -10.23
C PRO A 306 -5.97 -10.24 -9.20
N GLY A 307 -5.81 -8.99 -9.64
CA GLY A 307 -5.43 -7.86 -8.79
C GLY A 307 -4.87 -6.67 -9.57
N GLY A 308 -4.64 -5.56 -8.88
CA GLY A 308 -4.01 -4.36 -9.45
C GLY A 308 -2.64 -4.57 -10.08
N PRO A 309 -1.79 -5.54 -9.64
CA PRO A 309 -0.54 -5.85 -10.33
C PRO A 309 -0.68 -6.22 -11.81
N GLU A 310 -1.84 -6.70 -12.27
CA GLU A 310 -2.09 -6.96 -13.70
C GLU A 310 -2.02 -5.68 -14.56
N GLU A 311 -2.17 -4.52 -13.93
CA GLU A 311 -2.08 -3.22 -14.61
C GLU A 311 -0.64 -2.69 -14.65
N SER A 312 0.20 -3.11 -13.72
CA SER A 312 1.61 -2.74 -13.64
C SER A 312 2.49 -3.69 -14.45
N ILE A 313 2.26 -5.00 -14.35
CA ILE A 313 3.08 -6.05 -14.98
C ILE A 313 2.51 -6.38 -16.35
N THR A 314 3.36 -6.30 -17.38
CA THR A 314 3.08 -6.90 -18.68
C THR A 314 3.61 -8.34 -18.65
N HIS A 315 2.69 -9.31 -18.66
CA HIS A 315 3.01 -10.74 -18.57
C HIS A 315 3.95 -11.17 -19.71
N ASN A 316 5.00 -11.93 -19.38
CA ASN A 316 6.09 -12.37 -20.27
C ASN A 316 7.03 -11.26 -20.76
N GLU A 317 6.82 -9.98 -20.38
CA GLU A 317 7.70 -8.88 -20.81
C GLU A 317 8.41 -8.19 -19.64
N THR A 318 7.68 -7.87 -18.56
CA THR A 318 8.21 -7.19 -17.38
C THR A 318 8.14 -8.05 -16.13
N GLY A 319 7.68 -9.28 -16.25
CA GLY A 319 7.49 -10.25 -15.19
C GLY A 319 6.40 -11.26 -15.53
N PHE A 320 5.96 -12.00 -14.54
CA PHE A 320 4.95 -13.05 -14.68
C PHE A 320 3.74 -12.82 -13.77
N LEU A 321 2.56 -13.17 -14.29
CA LEU A 321 1.29 -13.19 -13.55
C LEU A 321 0.89 -14.65 -13.36
N THR A 322 0.77 -15.09 -12.08
CA THR A 322 0.42 -16.46 -11.72
C THR A 322 -0.97 -16.53 -11.08
N PRO A 323 -1.70 -17.64 -11.21
CA PRO A 323 -2.89 -17.87 -10.40
C PRO A 323 -2.56 -17.85 -8.90
N GLN A 324 -3.50 -17.35 -8.09
CA GLN A 324 -3.33 -17.32 -6.64
C GLN A 324 -3.19 -18.75 -6.08
N PHE A 325 -2.31 -18.91 -5.11
CA PHE A 325 -2.08 -20.18 -4.39
C PHE A 325 -1.65 -21.38 -5.26
N ASN A 326 -1.04 -21.11 -6.43
CA ASN A 326 -0.50 -22.16 -7.30
C ASN A 326 1.02 -22.24 -7.16
N HIS A 327 1.50 -23.23 -6.41
CA HIS A 327 2.93 -23.48 -6.21
C HIS A 327 3.64 -23.88 -7.51
N ASP A 328 3.04 -24.72 -8.33
CA ASP A 328 3.67 -25.26 -9.54
C ASP A 328 3.94 -24.16 -10.55
N GLU A 329 2.97 -23.27 -10.82
CA GLU A 329 3.17 -22.13 -11.71
C GLU A 329 4.18 -21.13 -11.13
N LEU A 330 4.20 -20.93 -9.80
CA LEU A 330 5.20 -20.07 -9.17
C LEU A 330 6.61 -20.67 -9.32
N ILE A 331 6.78 -21.96 -9.06
CA ILE A 331 8.05 -22.70 -9.23
C ILE A 331 8.50 -22.58 -10.67
N LYS A 332 7.65 -22.90 -11.64
CA LYS A 332 7.96 -22.81 -13.07
C LYS A 332 8.51 -21.43 -13.47
N HIS A 333 7.87 -20.34 -13.01
CA HIS A 333 8.36 -19.00 -13.32
C HIS A 333 9.65 -18.63 -12.59
N ILE A 334 9.88 -19.15 -11.37
CA ILE A 334 11.15 -18.99 -10.67
C ILE A 334 12.26 -19.75 -11.39
N GLU A 335 12.02 -20.98 -11.83
CA GLU A 335 12.98 -21.82 -12.57
C GLU A 335 13.41 -21.15 -13.86
N LEU A 336 12.52 -20.49 -14.61
CA LEU A 336 12.90 -19.75 -15.81
C LEU A 336 13.99 -18.70 -15.57
N PHE A 337 13.92 -17.99 -14.42
CA PHE A 337 14.93 -17.00 -14.08
C PHE A 337 16.21 -17.63 -13.52
N LEU A 338 16.10 -18.75 -12.81
CA LEU A 338 17.27 -19.48 -12.28
C LEU A 338 18.07 -20.18 -13.39
N ASP A 339 17.38 -20.67 -14.42
CA ASP A 339 18.00 -21.35 -15.57
C ASP A 339 18.61 -20.33 -16.55
N ASP A 340 18.02 -19.15 -16.67
CA ASP A 340 18.56 -18.05 -17.48
C ASP A 340 18.51 -16.72 -16.73
N PRO A 341 19.57 -16.37 -15.96
CA PRO A 341 19.66 -15.08 -15.30
C PRO A 341 19.64 -13.86 -16.23
N ASN A 342 19.98 -14.03 -17.52
CA ASN A 342 19.88 -12.92 -18.48
C ASN A 342 18.42 -12.54 -18.76
N LEU A 343 17.50 -13.50 -18.71
CA LEU A 343 16.07 -13.23 -18.78
C LEU A 343 15.63 -12.24 -17.70
N SER A 344 16.16 -12.38 -16.46
CA SER A 344 15.90 -11.43 -15.36
C SER A 344 16.39 -10.02 -15.70
N LEU A 345 17.59 -9.89 -16.27
CA LEU A 345 18.15 -8.59 -16.67
C LEU A 345 17.33 -7.94 -17.79
N GLU A 346 16.94 -8.70 -18.79
CA GLU A 346 16.13 -8.20 -19.92
C GLU A 346 14.74 -7.76 -19.49
N MET A 347 14.03 -8.62 -18.75
CA MET A 347 12.71 -8.28 -18.21
C MET A 347 12.80 -7.12 -17.22
N GLY A 348 13.85 -7.08 -16.38
CA GLY A 348 14.11 -6.01 -15.44
C GLY A 348 14.33 -4.65 -16.12
N LYS A 349 15.07 -4.61 -17.23
CA LYS A 349 15.23 -3.39 -18.05
C LYS A 349 13.87 -2.90 -18.58
N LYS A 350 13.06 -3.80 -19.15
CA LYS A 350 11.71 -3.47 -19.64
C LYS A 350 10.80 -3.01 -18.51
N ALA A 351 10.89 -3.64 -17.32
CA ALA A 351 10.15 -3.27 -16.14
C ALA A 351 10.52 -1.85 -15.66
N LYS A 352 11.82 -1.52 -15.61
CA LYS A 352 12.30 -0.19 -15.25
C LYS A 352 11.80 0.89 -16.21
N LEU A 353 11.93 0.68 -17.52
CA LEU A 353 11.41 1.60 -18.54
C LEU A 353 9.90 1.83 -18.41
N ARG A 354 9.13 0.77 -18.12
CA ARG A 354 7.70 0.90 -17.87
C ARG A 354 7.41 1.69 -16.59
N ALA A 355 8.19 1.45 -15.53
CA ALA A 355 8.03 2.19 -14.27
C ALA A 355 8.39 3.68 -14.45
N GLU A 356 9.46 4.00 -15.17
CA GLU A 356 9.85 5.37 -15.53
C GLU A 356 8.76 6.10 -16.30
N LYS A 357 8.08 5.40 -17.20
CA LYS A 357 7.04 5.99 -18.05
C LYS A 357 5.72 6.24 -17.31
N TYR A 358 5.33 5.36 -16.37
CA TYR A 358 3.96 5.35 -15.85
C TYR A 358 3.85 5.45 -14.33
N PHE A 359 4.94 5.20 -13.58
CA PHE A 359 4.88 5.01 -12.13
C PHE A 359 5.89 5.85 -11.35
N GLN A 360 6.35 6.96 -11.90
CA GLN A 360 7.13 7.92 -11.12
C GLN A 360 6.22 8.64 -10.11
N SER A 361 6.60 8.63 -8.83
CA SER A 361 5.76 9.23 -7.77
C SER A 361 5.52 10.71 -7.98
N SER A 362 6.48 11.47 -8.51
CA SER A 362 6.33 12.89 -8.84
C SER A 362 5.19 13.17 -9.82
N ASP A 363 5.07 12.33 -10.86
CA ASP A 363 4.04 12.49 -11.89
C ASP A 363 2.67 12.08 -11.34
N ILE A 364 2.63 11.03 -10.55
CA ILE A 364 1.41 10.57 -9.86
C ILE A 364 0.92 11.64 -8.89
N TYR A 365 1.79 12.20 -8.06
CA TYR A 365 1.40 13.26 -7.11
C TYR A 365 0.94 14.53 -7.82
N ASN A 366 1.52 14.85 -8.99
CA ASN A 366 1.06 15.95 -9.81
C ASN A 366 -0.35 15.68 -10.39
N GLN A 367 -0.64 14.45 -10.84
CA GLN A 367 -1.99 14.04 -11.26
C GLN A 367 -3.00 14.18 -10.11
N ILE A 368 -2.64 13.74 -8.89
CA ILE A 368 -3.51 13.88 -7.70
C ILE A 368 -3.77 15.36 -7.38
N ARG A 369 -2.71 16.19 -7.39
CA ARG A 369 -2.84 17.62 -7.15
C ARG A 369 -3.78 18.28 -8.16
N ASN A 370 -3.63 17.97 -9.46
CA ASN A 370 -4.50 18.49 -10.51
C ASN A 370 -5.94 17.99 -10.36
N PHE A 371 -6.13 16.73 -9.97
CA PHE A 371 -7.45 16.18 -9.68
C PHE A 371 -8.14 16.91 -8.51
N MET A 372 -7.40 17.26 -7.47
CA MET A 372 -7.92 18.08 -6.36
C MET A 372 -8.34 19.47 -6.85
N ILE A 373 -7.54 20.13 -7.68
CA ILE A 373 -7.86 21.43 -8.29
C ILE A 373 -9.15 21.34 -9.13
N ASN A 374 -9.24 20.33 -10.02
CA ASN A 374 -10.43 20.12 -10.85
C ASN A 374 -11.69 19.86 -10.00
N THR A 375 -11.53 19.18 -8.85
CA THR A 375 -12.66 18.97 -7.91
C THR A 375 -13.12 20.28 -7.29
N MET A 376 -12.19 21.18 -6.94
CA MET A 376 -12.52 22.52 -6.44
C MET A 376 -13.29 23.33 -7.48
N GLU A 377 -12.82 23.38 -8.72
CA GLU A 377 -13.45 24.12 -9.82
C GLU A 377 -14.87 23.62 -10.10
N LYS A 378 -15.06 22.30 -10.19
CA LYS A 378 -16.37 21.69 -10.38
C LYS A 378 -17.35 22.05 -9.26
N LYS A 379 -16.92 22.01 -8.01
CA LYS A 379 -17.79 22.33 -6.86
C LYS A 379 -18.20 23.80 -6.86
N HIS A 380 -17.31 24.72 -7.24
CA HIS A 380 -17.60 26.14 -7.36
C HIS A 380 -18.53 26.44 -8.55
N SER A 381 -18.37 25.74 -9.68
CA SER A 381 -19.23 25.91 -10.86
C SER A 381 -20.66 25.44 -10.64
N ASN A 382 -20.87 24.40 -9.85
CA ASN A 382 -22.21 23.87 -9.54
C ASN A 382 -23.02 24.76 -8.56
N LYS A 383 -22.42 25.83 -8.05
CA LYS A 383 -23.09 26.84 -7.17
C LYS A 383 -23.55 28.08 -7.88
N LYS A 384 -23.06 28.31 -9.10
CA LYS A 384 -23.54 29.39 -9.99
C LYS A 384 -24.71 28.90 -10.82
#